data_a0ef76958df11b0e5d7b8c8844335744
#
_entry.id   a0ef76958df11b0e5d7b8c8844335744
#
_cell.length_a   1.000
_cell.length_b   1.000
_cell.length_c   1.000
_cell.angle_alpha   90.00
_cell.angle_beta   90.00
_cell.angle_gamma   90.00
#
_symmetry.space_group_name_H-M   'P 1'
#
loop_
_entity.id
_entity.type
_entity.pdbx_description
1 polymer ?
#
loop_
_entity_poly.entity_id
_entity_poly.type
_entity_poly.pdbx_seq_one_letter_code
_entity_poly.pdbx_strand_id
1 'polypeptide(L)'
;EISCSLVGSEMCIRDRVEAAIKAITADGTTVLEEALMLPAPTDRDAAERELNQLVRQINNLGPVNQVAMEEYEQLKRRADYIEEQLADLESARKALTKITVAIDRKMRKAFLVTFEKVDANFREIFAMLFPGGQAHLEMTDPEHPAETGIEVVAQPRGKRITKMMLMSGGEKSLTALALLFAVYRTRTVPFYVLDEVEAALDDANLSKLIGALDVLRSDTQLLVISHQRRTMEDADVLYGVSMQADGVSRVVSQKLDRETGKVVNA
;
A
#
# COMPACT_ATOMS: atom_id res chain seq x y z
N GLU A 1 -106.26 -19.37 -16.77
CA GLU A 1 -105.33 -20.16 -15.93
C GLU A 1 -104.00 -20.48 -16.63
N ILE A 2 -103.99 -20.57 -17.97
CA ILE A 2 -102.73 -20.90 -18.71
C ILE A 2 -101.78 -19.65 -18.76
N SER A 3 -102.27 -18.44 -18.70
CA SER A 3 -101.45 -17.21 -18.78
C SER A 3 -100.66 -16.93 -17.51
N CYS A 4 -101.07 -17.37 -16.33
CA CYS A 4 -100.42 -17.12 -15.05
C CYS A 4 -99.20 -18.08 -14.83
N SER A 5 -99.31 -19.28 -15.39
CA SER A 5 -98.25 -20.27 -15.31
C SER A 5 -96.99 -19.93 -16.21
N LEU A 6 -97.25 -19.31 -17.38
CA LEU A 6 -96.20 -18.88 -18.30
C LEU A 6 -95.44 -17.67 -17.77
N VAL A 7 -96.07 -16.67 -17.17
CA VAL A 7 -95.43 -15.47 -16.60
C VAL A 7 -94.51 -15.85 -15.42
N GLY A 8 -94.96 -16.83 -14.60
CA GLY A 8 -94.09 -17.32 -13.49
C GLY A 8 -92.86 -18.05 -13.97
N SER A 9 -92.96 -18.81 -15.08
CA SER A 9 -91.80 -19.50 -15.67
C SER A 9 -90.79 -18.56 -16.37
N GLU A 10 -91.28 -17.54 -17.06
CA GLU A 10 -90.45 -16.52 -17.69
C GLU A 10 -89.68 -15.67 -16.64
N MET A 11 -90.36 -15.31 -15.57
CA MET A 11 -89.69 -14.56 -14.47
C MET A 11 -88.60 -15.42 -13.81
N CYS A 12 -88.88 -16.68 -13.59
CA CYS A 12 -87.91 -17.62 -13.04
C CYS A 12 -86.71 -17.84 -13.96
N ILE A 13 -86.89 -17.87 -15.28
CA ILE A 13 -85.83 -18.00 -16.27
C ILE A 13 -84.95 -16.71 -16.31
N ARG A 14 -85.57 -15.53 -16.27
CA ARG A 14 -84.94 -14.25 -16.28
C ARG A 14 -84.02 -14.05 -15.06
N ASP A 15 -84.58 -14.37 -13.86
CA ASP A 15 -83.77 -14.28 -12.63
C ASP A 15 -82.60 -15.22 -12.62
N ARG A 16 -82.73 -16.40 -13.20
CA ARG A 16 -81.64 -17.38 -13.36
C ARG A 16 -80.55 -16.89 -14.35
N VAL A 17 -80.98 -16.27 -15.43
CA VAL A 17 -80.04 -15.68 -16.41
C VAL A 17 -79.27 -14.49 -15.79
N GLU A 18 -79.97 -13.60 -15.08
CA GLU A 18 -79.36 -12.52 -14.36
C GLU A 18 -78.38 -12.98 -13.29
N ALA A 19 -78.71 -14.02 -12.56
CA ALA A 19 -77.85 -14.63 -11.56
C ALA A 19 -76.60 -15.23 -12.23
N ALA A 20 -76.78 -15.91 -13.38
CA ALA A 20 -75.63 -16.47 -14.15
C ALA A 20 -74.68 -15.34 -14.71
N ILE A 21 -75.27 -14.28 -15.27
CA ILE A 21 -74.51 -13.12 -15.75
C ILE A 21 -73.68 -12.49 -14.59
N LYS A 22 -74.32 -12.27 -13.45
CA LYS A 22 -73.65 -11.79 -12.25
C LYS A 22 -72.53 -12.69 -11.78
N ALA A 23 -72.71 -14.02 -11.84
CA ALA A 23 -71.66 -14.96 -11.45
C ALA A 23 -70.50 -14.95 -12.41
N ILE A 24 -70.71 -14.80 -13.72
CA ILE A 24 -69.64 -14.72 -14.75
C ILE A 24 -68.84 -13.42 -14.64
N THR A 25 -69.46 -12.32 -14.29
CA THR A 25 -68.87 -11.01 -14.21
C THR A 25 -68.40 -10.65 -12.79
N ALA A 26 -68.53 -11.53 -11.83
CA ALA A 26 -68.23 -11.26 -10.42
C ALA A 26 -66.73 -11.07 -10.14
N ASP A 27 -65.84 -11.61 -10.96
CA ASP A 27 -64.39 -11.46 -10.85
C ASP A 27 -63.84 -10.12 -11.44
N GLY A 28 -64.70 -9.36 -12.14
CA GLY A 28 -64.38 -8.06 -12.73
C GLY A 28 -63.44 -8.13 -13.94
N THR A 29 -62.95 -9.32 -14.33
CA THR A 29 -62.00 -9.54 -15.42
C THR A 29 -62.60 -10.23 -16.62
N THR A 30 -63.67 -11.02 -16.42
CA THR A 30 -64.29 -11.83 -17.49
C THR A 30 -65.29 -10.98 -18.26
N VAL A 31 -65.07 -10.85 -19.57
CA VAL A 31 -66.00 -10.15 -20.47
C VAL A 31 -67.12 -11.11 -20.88
N LEU A 32 -68.37 -10.72 -20.69
CA LEU A 32 -69.57 -11.56 -20.94
C LEU A 32 -69.57 -12.10 -22.38
N GLU A 33 -69.18 -11.31 -23.36
CA GLU A 33 -69.14 -11.70 -24.77
C GLU A 33 -68.17 -12.84 -25.02
N GLU A 34 -66.96 -12.82 -24.38
CA GLU A 34 -65.97 -13.90 -24.48
C GLU A 34 -66.45 -15.17 -23.79
N ALA A 35 -67.11 -15.05 -22.63
CA ALA A 35 -67.70 -16.20 -21.93
C ALA A 35 -68.78 -16.90 -22.72
N LEU A 36 -69.62 -16.15 -23.46
CA LEU A 36 -70.66 -16.69 -24.31
C LEU A 36 -70.15 -17.39 -25.58
N MET A 37 -68.93 -17.11 -26.03
CA MET A 37 -68.28 -17.76 -27.17
C MET A 37 -67.61 -19.09 -26.80
N LEU A 38 -67.45 -19.40 -25.52
CA LEU A 38 -66.86 -20.66 -25.08
C LEU A 38 -67.88 -21.84 -25.33
N PRO A 39 -67.35 -22.97 -25.86
CA PRO A 39 -68.18 -24.15 -26.06
C PRO A 39 -68.68 -24.70 -24.74
N ALA A 40 -69.96 -25.10 -24.68
CA ALA A 40 -70.53 -25.71 -23.49
C ALA A 40 -69.75 -27.01 -23.16
N PRO A 41 -69.47 -27.27 -21.89
CA PRO A 41 -68.75 -28.49 -21.50
C PRO A 41 -69.60 -29.74 -21.87
N THR A 42 -68.91 -30.76 -22.44
CA THR A 42 -69.57 -32.01 -22.84
C THR A 42 -70.11 -32.83 -21.67
N ASP A 43 -69.46 -32.72 -20.52
CA ASP A 43 -69.90 -33.30 -19.25
C ASP A 43 -69.87 -32.18 -18.16
N ARG A 44 -71.08 -31.75 -17.81
CA ARG A 44 -71.31 -30.71 -16.83
C ARG A 44 -70.85 -31.11 -15.43
N ASP A 45 -71.10 -32.36 -15.04
CA ASP A 45 -70.77 -32.85 -13.70
C ASP A 45 -69.23 -32.99 -13.52
N ALA A 46 -68.55 -33.36 -14.63
CA ALA A 46 -67.07 -33.37 -14.64
C ALA A 46 -66.49 -31.95 -14.51
N ALA A 47 -66.98 -30.97 -15.28
CA ALA A 47 -66.54 -29.59 -15.25
C ALA A 47 -66.83 -28.92 -13.87
N GLU A 48 -67.95 -29.24 -13.24
CA GLU A 48 -68.28 -28.73 -11.90
C GLU A 48 -67.34 -29.31 -10.82
N ARG A 49 -66.97 -30.60 -10.94
CA ARG A 49 -65.99 -31.23 -10.05
C ARG A 49 -64.63 -30.61 -10.19
N GLU A 50 -64.21 -30.36 -11.42
CA GLU A 50 -62.89 -29.71 -11.73
C GLU A 50 -62.87 -28.26 -11.20
N LEU A 51 -63.94 -27.49 -11.42
CA LEU A 51 -64.10 -26.14 -10.86
C LEU A 51 -64.00 -26.14 -9.34
N ASN A 52 -64.71 -27.01 -8.67
CA ASN A 52 -64.65 -27.13 -7.21
C ASN A 52 -63.28 -27.56 -6.70
N GLN A 53 -62.59 -28.36 -7.45
CA GLN A 53 -61.21 -28.74 -7.13
C GLN A 53 -60.26 -27.56 -7.26
N LEU A 54 -60.34 -26.80 -8.36
CA LEU A 54 -59.53 -25.59 -8.58
C LEU A 54 -59.82 -24.51 -7.53
N VAL A 55 -61.08 -24.26 -7.20
CA VAL A 55 -61.47 -23.32 -6.13
C VAL A 55 -60.89 -23.73 -4.78
N ARG A 56 -60.88 -25.04 -4.45
CA ARG A 56 -60.24 -25.54 -3.24
C ARG A 56 -58.70 -25.33 -3.26
N GLN A 57 -58.08 -25.56 -4.41
CA GLN A 57 -56.64 -25.34 -4.58
C GLN A 57 -56.28 -23.85 -4.40
N ILE A 58 -57.06 -22.95 -5.01
CA ILE A 58 -56.90 -21.50 -4.86
C ILE A 58 -57.07 -21.07 -3.41
N ASN A 59 -58.12 -21.55 -2.73
CA ASN A 59 -58.35 -21.23 -1.33
C ASN A 59 -57.25 -21.78 -0.40
N ASN A 60 -56.66 -22.92 -0.73
CA ASN A 60 -55.55 -23.50 0.02
C ASN A 60 -54.23 -22.74 -0.17
N LEU A 61 -54.04 -22.01 -1.29
CA LEU A 61 -52.90 -21.14 -1.49
C LEU A 61 -52.86 -19.93 -0.55
N GLY A 62 -54.03 -19.58 0.01
CA GLY A 62 -54.16 -18.43 0.91
C GLY A 62 -54.00 -17.08 0.20
N PRO A 63 -53.85 -15.99 0.95
CA PRO A 63 -53.68 -14.66 0.38
C PRO A 63 -52.32 -14.57 -0.33
N VAL A 64 -52.33 -14.47 -1.65
CA VAL A 64 -51.14 -14.30 -2.46
C VAL A 64 -50.74 -12.83 -2.41
N ASN A 65 -49.55 -12.56 -1.90
CA ASN A 65 -48.97 -11.22 -1.94
C ASN A 65 -48.52 -10.90 -3.38
N GLN A 66 -49.27 -10.07 -4.10
CA GLN A 66 -48.95 -9.67 -5.47
C GLN A 66 -47.64 -8.89 -5.58
N VAL A 67 -47.22 -8.21 -4.51
CA VAL A 67 -45.97 -7.44 -4.44
C VAL A 67 -44.75 -8.32 -4.18
N ALA A 68 -44.95 -9.54 -3.65
CA ALA A 68 -43.87 -10.45 -3.29
C ALA A 68 -42.94 -10.82 -4.47
N MET A 69 -43.49 -10.89 -5.67
CA MET A 69 -42.71 -11.19 -6.88
C MET A 69 -41.76 -10.02 -7.23
N GLU A 70 -42.27 -8.79 -7.15
CA GLU A 70 -41.43 -7.59 -7.42
C GLU A 70 -40.39 -7.41 -6.33
N GLU A 71 -40.73 -7.60 -5.07
CA GLU A 71 -39.78 -7.57 -3.95
C GLU A 71 -38.70 -8.65 -4.10
N TYR A 72 -39.11 -9.87 -4.49
CA TYR A 72 -38.12 -10.94 -4.74
C TYR A 72 -37.17 -10.60 -5.87
N GLU A 73 -37.66 -10.07 -6.98
CA GLU A 73 -36.77 -9.65 -8.09
C GLU A 73 -35.81 -8.51 -7.69
N GLN A 74 -36.29 -7.56 -6.89
CA GLN A 74 -35.45 -6.47 -6.39
C GLN A 74 -34.35 -7.00 -5.44
N LEU A 75 -34.75 -7.88 -4.51
CA LEU A 75 -33.79 -8.52 -3.59
C LEU A 75 -32.80 -9.40 -4.32
N LYS A 76 -33.24 -10.15 -5.33
CA LYS A 76 -32.37 -10.96 -6.16
C LYS A 76 -31.34 -10.12 -6.90
N ARG A 77 -31.79 -9.05 -7.58
CA ARG A 77 -30.85 -8.12 -8.26
C ARG A 77 -29.84 -7.51 -7.30
N ARG A 78 -30.27 -7.18 -6.08
CA ARG A 78 -29.39 -6.66 -5.05
C ARG A 78 -28.41 -7.72 -4.56
N ALA A 79 -28.83 -8.96 -4.39
CA ALA A 79 -27.99 -10.08 -4.01
C ALA A 79 -26.93 -10.36 -5.07
N ASP A 80 -27.35 -10.49 -6.34
CA ASP A 80 -26.45 -10.71 -7.48
C ASP A 80 -25.39 -9.59 -7.58
N TYR A 81 -25.80 -8.33 -7.41
CA TYR A 81 -24.86 -7.19 -7.39
C TYR A 81 -23.85 -7.28 -6.23
N ILE A 82 -24.33 -7.64 -5.02
CA ILE A 82 -23.43 -7.77 -3.85
C ILE A 82 -22.46 -8.95 -4.05
N GLU A 83 -22.91 -10.06 -4.63
CA GLU A 83 -22.04 -11.21 -4.94
C GLU A 83 -20.96 -10.83 -5.95
N GLU A 84 -21.27 -10.08 -6.99
CA GLU A 84 -20.31 -9.57 -7.97
C GLU A 84 -19.27 -8.66 -7.30
N GLN A 85 -19.72 -7.69 -6.50
CA GLN A 85 -18.82 -6.78 -5.75
C GLN A 85 -17.94 -7.54 -4.76
N LEU A 86 -18.47 -8.57 -4.11
CA LEU A 86 -17.70 -9.40 -3.19
C LEU A 86 -16.60 -10.19 -3.93
N ALA A 87 -16.92 -10.77 -5.08
CA ALA A 87 -15.96 -11.47 -5.92
C ALA A 87 -14.82 -10.56 -6.39
N ASP A 88 -15.15 -9.33 -6.81
CA ASP A 88 -14.17 -8.32 -7.20
C ASP A 88 -13.26 -7.91 -6.03
N LEU A 89 -13.83 -7.66 -4.86
CA LEU A 89 -13.07 -7.34 -3.65
C LEU A 89 -12.14 -8.47 -3.21
N GLU A 90 -12.61 -9.73 -3.27
CA GLU A 90 -11.77 -10.88 -2.97
C GLU A 90 -10.63 -11.05 -3.98
N SER A 91 -10.92 -10.83 -5.26
CA SER A 91 -9.90 -10.85 -6.32
C SER A 91 -8.84 -9.75 -6.10
N ALA A 92 -9.28 -8.53 -5.83
CA ALA A 92 -8.40 -7.40 -5.52
C ALA A 92 -7.55 -7.67 -4.27
N ARG A 93 -8.15 -8.22 -3.19
CA ARG A 93 -7.42 -8.61 -1.98
C ARG A 93 -6.35 -9.66 -2.27
N LYS A 94 -6.68 -10.69 -3.05
CA LYS A 94 -5.71 -11.74 -3.44
C LYS A 94 -4.56 -11.15 -4.26
N ALA A 95 -4.87 -10.22 -5.19
CA ALA A 95 -3.86 -9.53 -6.00
C ALA A 95 -2.92 -8.68 -5.14
N LEU A 96 -3.47 -7.87 -4.22
CA LEU A 96 -2.70 -7.06 -3.28
C LEU A 96 -1.80 -7.92 -2.39
N THR A 97 -2.32 -9.02 -1.85
CA THR A 97 -1.51 -9.95 -1.02
C THR A 97 -0.33 -10.51 -1.81
N LYS A 98 -0.54 -10.91 -3.09
CA LYS A 98 0.56 -11.39 -3.96
C LYS A 98 1.61 -10.31 -4.19
N ILE A 99 1.18 -9.07 -4.43
CA ILE A 99 2.09 -7.92 -4.63
C ILE A 99 2.89 -7.66 -3.36
N THR A 100 2.24 -7.62 -2.18
CA THR A 100 2.90 -7.41 -0.89
C THR A 100 4.00 -8.45 -0.65
N VAL A 101 3.68 -9.74 -0.81
CA VAL A 101 4.66 -10.82 -0.64
C VAL A 101 5.83 -10.71 -1.65
N ALA A 102 5.54 -10.30 -2.89
CA ALA A 102 6.59 -10.12 -3.89
C ALA A 102 7.51 -8.93 -3.55
N ILE A 103 6.93 -7.82 -3.06
CA ILE A 103 7.68 -6.65 -2.60
C ILE A 103 8.55 -7.01 -1.39
N ASP A 104 8.00 -7.68 -0.38
CA ASP A 104 8.74 -8.11 0.82
C ASP A 104 9.94 -8.98 0.46
N ARG A 105 9.74 -9.94 -0.45
CA ARG A 105 10.85 -10.78 -0.94
C ARG A 105 11.94 -9.94 -1.63
N LYS A 106 11.52 -8.98 -2.47
CA LYS A 106 12.45 -8.09 -3.19
C LYS A 106 13.21 -7.17 -2.22
N MET A 107 12.49 -6.59 -1.24
CA MET A 107 13.08 -5.78 -0.18
C MET A 107 14.09 -6.55 0.64
N ARG A 108 13.73 -7.73 1.13
CA ARG A 108 14.63 -8.61 1.90
C ARG A 108 15.92 -8.91 1.13
N LYS A 109 15.79 -9.29 -0.15
CA LYS A 109 16.96 -9.55 -1.00
C LYS A 109 17.84 -8.30 -1.19
N ALA A 110 17.21 -7.16 -1.48
CA ALA A 110 17.94 -5.90 -1.68
C ALA A 110 18.64 -5.45 -0.38
N PHE A 111 17.98 -5.59 0.76
CA PHE A 111 18.54 -5.28 2.07
C PHE A 111 19.78 -6.14 2.37
N LEU A 112 19.70 -7.46 2.24
CA LEU A 112 20.82 -8.36 2.52
C LEU A 112 22.02 -8.05 1.64
N VAL A 113 21.83 -7.88 0.33
CA VAL A 113 22.91 -7.52 -0.59
C VAL A 113 23.52 -6.17 -0.25
N THR A 114 22.71 -5.20 0.17
CA THR A 114 23.22 -3.88 0.58
C THR A 114 23.96 -3.97 1.90
N PHE A 115 23.44 -4.71 2.87
CA PHE A 115 24.06 -4.93 4.17
C PHE A 115 25.46 -5.55 4.03
N GLU A 116 25.61 -6.60 3.22
CA GLU A 116 26.91 -7.23 2.96
C GLU A 116 27.92 -6.23 2.35
N LYS A 117 27.47 -5.39 1.42
CA LYS A 117 28.33 -4.36 0.81
C LYS A 117 28.74 -3.29 1.82
N VAL A 118 27.79 -2.83 2.65
CA VAL A 118 28.05 -1.83 3.69
C VAL A 118 29.01 -2.40 4.73
N ASP A 119 28.81 -3.64 5.18
CA ASP A 119 29.69 -4.29 6.14
C ASP A 119 31.11 -4.45 5.59
N ALA A 120 31.27 -4.87 4.33
CA ALA A 120 32.59 -4.97 3.69
C ALA A 120 33.29 -3.60 3.61
N ASN A 121 32.60 -2.56 3.15
CA ASN A 121 33.11 -1.21 3.11
C ASN A 121 33.45 -0.67 4.52
N PHE A 122 32.61 -0.97 5.50
CA PHE A 122 32.81 -0.54 6.87
C PHE A 122 34.08 -1.14 7.49
N ARG A 123 34.32 -2.44 7.28
CA ARG A 123 35.55 -3.12 7.70
C ARG A 123 36.80 -2.44 7.11
N GLU A 124 36.76 -2.15 5.83
CA GLU A 124 37.88 -1.51 5.11
C GLU A 124 38.15 -0.09 5.65
N ILE A 125 37.13 0.76 5.69
CA ILE A 125 37.23 2.14 6.15
C ILE A 125 37.60 2.20 7.64
N PHE A 126 37.03 1.32 8.47
CA PHE A 126 37.41 1.24 9.88
C PHE A 126 38.88 0.88 10.05
N ALA A 127 39.43 -0.07 9.28
CA ALA A 127 40.82 -0.45 9.33
C ALA A 127 41.77 0.71 8.91
N MET A 128 41.34 1.58 8.00
CA MET A 128 42.05 2.81 7.64
C MET A 128 42.08 3.80 8.79
N LEU A 129 40.92 4.04 9.42
CA LEU A 129 40.79 5.00 10.52
C LEU A 129 41.43 4.51 11.83
N PHE A 130 41.45 3.19 12.03
CA PHE A 130 42.01 2.52 13.21
C PHE A 130 43.00 1.44 12.80
N PRO A 131 44.26 1.81 12.48
CA PRO A 131 45.26 0.84 12.02
C PRO A 131 45.44 -0.33 13.02
N GLY A 132 45.18 -1.57 12.55
CA GLY A 132 45.20 -2.78 13.38
C GLY A 132 43.96 -3.01 14.23
N GLY A 133 42.93 -2.20 14.06
CA GLY A 133 41.58 -2.43 14.57
C GLY A 133 40.73 -3.30 13.63
N GLN A 134 39.62 -3.84 14.16
CA GLN A 134 38.64 -4.62 13.42
C GLN A 134 37.24 -4.14 13.76
N ALA A 135 36.37 -4.14 12.78
CA ALA A 135 34.96 -3.84 12.99
C ALA A 135 34.09 -4.60 12.02
N HIS A 136 32.83 -4.78 12.39
CA HIS A 136 31.81 -5.37 11.52
C HIS A 136 30.42 -4.95 11.99
N LEU A 137 29.43 -5.18 11.14
CA LEU A 137 28.04 -4.95 11.44
C LEU A 137 27.34 -6.26 11.75
N GLU A 138 26.46 -6.25 12.74
CA GLU A 138 25.63 -7.40 13.12
C GLU A 138 24.15 -7.03 13.05
N MET A 139 23.32 -7.95 12.55
CA MET A 139 21.87 -7.82 12.61
C MET A 139 21.37 -8.37 13.97
N THR A 140 20.51 -7.60 14.64
CA THR A 140 19.91 -8.05 15.92
C THR A 140 18.90 -9.18 15.72
N ASP A 141 18.23 -9.24 14.57
CA ASP A 141 17.31 -10.30 14.18
C ASP A 141 17.53 -10.66 12.70
N PRO A 142 18.38 -11.64 12.40
CA PRO A 142 18.64 -12.08 11.05
C PRO A 142 17.45 -12.77 10.36
N GLU A 143 16.49 -13.30 11.14
CA GLU A 143 15.32 -13.98 10.58
C GLU A 143 14.29 -13.00 10.03
N HIS A 144 14.23 -11.80 10.62
CA HIS A 144 13.32 -10.73 10.20
C HIS A 144 14.07 -9.49 9.69
N PRO A 145 14.73 -9.53 8.52
CA PRO A 145 15.57 -8.45 8.02
C PRO A 145 14.86 -7.12 7.78
N ALA A 146 13.53 -7.12 7.66
CA ALA A 146 12.73 -5.91 7.48
C ALA A 146 12.55 -5.11 8.79
N GLU A 147 12.69 -5.77 9.93
CA GLU A 147 12.45 -5.20 11.26
C GLU A 147 13.73 -5.21 12.12
N THR A 148 14.82 -5.77 11.57
CA THR A 148 16.09 -5.93 12.30
C THR A 148 16.74 -4.58 12.59
N GLY A 149 17.33 -4.47 13.79
CA GLY A 149 18.32 -3.43 14.08
C GLY A 149 19.70 -3.81 13.55
N ILE A 150 20.59 -2.83 13.41
CA ILE A 150 21.99 -3.03 13.05
C ILE A 150 22.85 -2.61 14.24
N GLU A 151 23.62 -3.52 14.79
CA GLU A 151 24.62 -3.21 15.81
C GLU A 151 26.01 -3.04 15.19
N VAL A 152 26.74 -2.04 15.68
CA VAL A 152 28.12 -1.78 15.28
C VAL A 152 29.03 -2.41 16.32
N VAL A 153 29.78 -3.40 15.90
CA VAL A 153 30.79 -4.07 16.72
C VAL A 153 32.15 -3.59 16.26
N ALA A 154 32.93 -2.98 17.15
CA ALA A 154 34.22 -2.40 16.80
C ALA A 154 35.27 -2.71 17.86
N GLN A 155 36.49 -2.99 17.41
CA GLN A 155 37.65 -3.27 18.22
C GLN A 155 38.85 -2.40 17.76
N PRO A 156 39.03 -1.22 18.32
CA PRO A 156 40.27 -0.48 18.15
C PRO A 156 41.49 -1.28 18.65
N ARG A 157 42.66 -1.04 18.08
CA ARG A 157 43.90 -1.75 18.46
C ARG A 157 44.16 -1.68 19.98
N GLY A 158 44.45 -2.83 20.57
CA GLY A 158 44.77 -2.93 22.00
C GLY A 158 43.57 -2.91 22.95
N LYS A 159 42.35 -2.84 22.42
CA LYS A 159 41.11 -2.93 23.20
C LYS A 159 40.38 -4.25 22.92
N ARG A 160 39.50 -4.66 23.87
CA ARG A 160 38.59 -5.79 23.61
C ARG A 160 37.48 -5.36 22.66
N ILE A 161 36.87 -6.33 21.96
CA ILE A 161 35.68 -6.09 21.14
C ILE A 161 34.62 -5.44 22.01
N THR A 162 34.11 -4.29 21.58
CA THR A 162 33.13 -3.51 22.33
C THR A 162 32.01 -3.00 21.39
N LYS A 163 30.80 -2.95 21.95
CA LYS A 163 29.72 -2.20 21.29
C LYS A 163 30.09 -0.72 21.23
N MET A 164 29.72 -0.04 20.18
CA MET A 164 30.01 1.38 19.94
C MET A 164 29.67 2.29 21.16
N MET A 165 28.65 1.93 21.93
CA MET A 165 28.24 2.69 23.13
C MET A 165 29.33 2.79 24.21
N LEU A 166 30.28 1.84 24.27
CA LEU A 166 31.34 1.75 25.27
C LEU A 166 32.68 2.40 24.85
N MET A 167 32.71 3.00 23.65
CA MET A 167 33.89 3.69 23.12
C MET A 167 34.02 5.11 23.69
N SER A 168 35.25 5.66 23.66
CA SER A 168 35.47 7.07 23.99
C SER A 168 34.76 8.00 22.99
N GLY A 169 34.52 9.27 23.36
CA GLY A 169 33.78 10.22 22.52
C GLY A 169 34.37 10.33 21.11
N GLY A 170 35.66 10.61 20.98
CA GLY A 170 36.36 10.74 19.69
C GLY A 170 36.37 9.44 18.88
N GLU A 171 36.59 8.28 19.53
CA GLU A 171 36.52 6.98 18.87
C GLU A 171 35.09 6.67 18.36
N LYS A 172 34.08 7.02 19.15
CA LYS A 172 32.68 6.87 18.77
C LYS A 172 32.34 7.73 17.54
N SER A 173 32.74 9.00 17.53
CA SER A 173 32.53 9.89 16.40
C SER A 173 33.23 9.39 15.15
N LEU A 174 34.47 8.93 15.27
CA LEU A 174 35.24 8.43 14.15
C LEU A 174 34.66 7.10 13.62
N THR A 175 34.14 6.23 14.50
CA THR A 175 33.47 4.98 14.10
C THR A 175 32.12 5.27 13.39
N ALA A 176 31.39 6.27 13.86
CA ALA A 176 30.17 6.71 13.20
C ALA A 176 30.44 7.26 11.80
N LEU A 177 31.51 8.04 11.65
CA LEU A 177 31.97 8.54 10.34
C LEU A 177 32.40 7.37 9.43
N ALA A 178 33.09 6.36 9.97
CA ALA A 178 33.42 5.16 9.20
C ALA A 178 32.18 4.46 8.62
N LEU A 179 31.15 4.32 9.43
CA LEU A 179 29.87 3.74 8.98
C LEU A 179 29.19 4.64 7.94
N LEU A 180 29.17 5.94 8.14
CA LEU A 180 28.61 6.89 7.19
C LEU A 180 29.28 6.78 5.82
N PHE A 181 30.62 6.77 5.81
CA PHE A 181 31.39 6.62 4.57
C PHE A 181 31.21 5.25 3.92
N ALA A 182 31.05 4.19 4.71
CA ALA A 182 30.74 2.86 4.19
C ALA A 182 29.39 2.81 3.44
N VAL A 183 28.40 3.49 3.99
CA VAL A 183 27.08 3.65 3.33
C VAL A 183 27.22 4.51 2.07
N TYR A 184 27.98 5.60 2.12
CA TYR A 184 28.22 6.47 0.97
C TYR A 184 28.91 5.74 -0.17
N ARG A 185 29.95 4.97 0.12
CA ARG A 185 30.67 4.18 -0.89
C ARG A 185 29.82 3.08 -1.54
N THR A 186 28.73 2.66 -0.88
CA THR A 186 27.78 1.66 -1.44
C THR A 186 26.92 2.26 -2.56
N ARG A 187 26.75 3.57 -2.59
CA ARG A 187 25.97 4.30 -3.60
C ARG A 187 26.88 5.21 -4.42
N THR A 188 26.79 5.13 -5.73
CA THR A 188 27.48 6.06 -6.62
C THR A 188 26.75 7.41 -6.58
N VAL A 189 27.30 8.37 -5.84
CA VAL A 189 26.79 9.74 -5.74
C VAL A 189 27.86 10.67 -6.29
N PRO A 190 27.50 11.70 -7.07
CA PRO A 190 28.47 12.57 -7.74
C PRO A 190 29.25 13.47 -6.78
N PHE A 191 28.67 13.85 -5.66
CA PHE A 191 29.34 14.66 -4.62
C PHE A 191 28.72 14.46 -3.25
N TYR A 192 29.49 14.75 -2.19
CA TYR A 192 29.05 14.81 -0.80
C TYR A 192 29.33 16.19 -0.21
N VAL A 193 28.43 16.64 0.66
CA VAL A 193 28.63 17.85 1.46
C VAL A 193 28.82 17.43 2.92
N LEU A 194 29.97 17.78 3.48
CA LEU A 194 30.36 17.48 4.86
C LEU A 194 30.46 18.81 5.62
N ASP A 195 29.59 19.00 6.59
CA ASP A 195 29.51 20.24 7.37
C ASP A 195 30.03 20.00 8.79
N GLU A 196 31.18 20.61 9.12
CA GLU A 196 31.86 20.54 10.42
C GLU A 196 31.96 19.12 11.03
N VAL A 197 32.16 18.10 10.20
CA VAL A 197 32.21 16.68 10.64
C VAL A 197 33.34 16.41 11.63
N GLU A 198 34.33 17.26 11.67
CA GLU A 198 35.51 17.17 12.55
C GLU A 198 35.29 17.84 13.93
N ALA A 199 34.20 18.55 14.19
CA ALA A 199 34.00 19.34 15.39
C ALA A 199 34.14 18.54 16.72
N ALA A 200 33.87 17.24 16.69
CA ALA A 200 33.97 16.35 17.83
C ALA A 200 35.27 15.56 17.89
N LEU A 201 36.25 15.85 17.02
CA LEU A 201 37.50 15.10 16.90
C LEU A 201 38.69 15.89 17.49
N ASP A 202 39.60 15.17 18.14
CA ASP A 202 40.91 15.70 18.50
C ASP A 202 41.86 15.69 17.29
N ASP A 203 43.01 16.34 17.40
CA ASP A 203 44.00 16.48 16.30
C ASP A 203 44.48 15.13 15.74
N ALA A 204 44.58 14.10 16.60
CA ALA A 204 45.03 12.77 16.18
C ALA A 204 43.95 12.07 15.34
N ASN A 205 42.69 12.17 15.75
CA ASN A 205 41.54 11.61 15.02
C ASN A 205 41.20 12.42 13.78
N LEU A 206 41.40 13.74 13.80
CA LEU A 206 41.26 14.60 12.62
C LEU A 206 42.24 14.17 11.50
N SER A 207 43.51 13.90 11.86
CA SER A 207 44.51 13.43 10.87
C SER A 207 44.08 12.09 10.21
N LYS A 208 43.46 11.18 10.95
CA LYS A 208 42.93 9.94 10.41
C LYS A 208 41.72 10.18 9.50
N LEU A 209 40.82 11.11 9.89
CA LEU A 209 39.70 11.51 9.06
C LEU A 209 40.16 12.07 7.71
N ILE A 210 41.14 12.98 7.71
CA ILE A 210 41.68 13.56 6.49
C ILE A 210 42.23 12.46 5.57
N GLY A 211 42.96 11.48 6.11
CA GLY A 211 43.43 10.34 5.33
C GLY A 211 42.33 9.48 4.72
N ALA A 212 41.22 9.35 5.39
CA ALA A 212 40.02 8.66 4.84
C ALA A 212 39.31 9.49 3.76
N LEU A 213 39.23 10.80 3.93
CA LEU A 213 38.70 11.72 2.91
C LEU A 213 39.56 11.70 1.63
N ASP A 214 40.88 11.57 1.74
CA ASP A 214 41.78 11.42 0.60
C ASP A 214 41.45 10.19 -0.25
N VAL A 215 41.06 9.09 0.38
CA VAL A 215 40.65 7.89 -0.35
C VAL A 215 39.31 8.10 -1.03
N LEU A 216 38.37 8.74 -0.35
CA LEU A 216 37.01 8.98 -0.88
C LEU A 216 36.98 9.97 -2.05
N ARG A 217 37.85 10.98 -2.04
CA ARG A 217 37.92 11.99 -3.11
C ARG A 217 38.42 11.45 -4.45
N SER A 218 39.04 10.27 -4.48
CA SER A 218 39.48 9.64 -5.75
C SER A 218 38.26 9.29 -6.64
N ASP A 219 37.14 8.98 -6.04
CA ASP A 219 35.95 8.47 -6.73
C ASP A 219 34.78 9.47 -6.70
N THR A 220 34.82 10.48 -5.81
CA THR A 220 33.67 11.37 -5.57
C THR A 220 34.15 12.77 -5.19
N GLN A 221 33.45 13.81 -5.65
CA GLN A 221 33.70 15.18 -5.23
C GLN A 221 33.27 15.41 -3.81
N LEU A 222 34.15 15.95 -2.95
CA LEU A 222 33.85 16.29 -1.57
C LEU A 222 33.77 17.81 -1.41
N LEU A 223 32.68 18.31 -0.86
CA LEU A 223 32.52 19.71 -0.43
C LEU A 223 32.56 19.70 1.11
N VAL A 224 33.66 20.19 1.68
CA VAL A 224 33.83 20.18 3.12
C VAL A 224 33.76 21.62 3.66
N ILE A 225 32.83 21.85 4.56
CA ILE A 225 32.72 23.09 5.30
C ILE A 225 33.48 22.89 6.61
N SER A 226 34.49 23.69 6.84
CA SER A 226 35.45 23.54 7.96
C SER A 226 36.04 24.86 8.39
N HIS A 227 36.36 24.96 9.66
CA HIS A 227 37.18 26.04 10.22
C HIS A 227 38.56 25.54 10.67
N GLN A 228 38.85 24.25 10.47
CA GLN A 228 40.12 23.63 10.87
C GLN A 228 41.20 23.85 9.84
N ARG A 229 42.34 24.39 10.28
CA ARG A 229 43.47 24.70 9.40
C ARG A 229 43.96 23.46 8.65
N ARG A 230 44.07 22.32 9.30
CA ARG A 230 44.50 21.05 8.68
C ARG A 230 43.61 20.59 7.55
N THR A 231 42.30 20.69 7.71
CA THR A 231 41.32 20.36 6.67
C THR A 231 41.49 21.29 5.46
N MET A 232 41.76 22.58 5.71
CA MET A 232 41.98 23.55 4.65
C MET A 232 43.29 23.32 3.91
N GLU A 233 44.36 22.91 4.60
CA GLU A 233 45.70 22.64 4.00
C GLU A 233 45.64 21.44 3.05
N ASP A 234 44.69 20.52 3.23
CA ASP A 234 44.55 19.30 2.41
C ASP A 234 43.54 19.45 1.26
N ALA A 235 42.86 20.57 1.16
CA ALA A 235 41.87 20.85 0.11
C ALA A 235 42.59 21.15 -1.24
N ASP A 236 41.96 20.74 -2.35
CA ASP A 236 42.42 21.09 -3.71
C ASP A 236 42.03 22.53 -4.07
N VAL A 237 40.86 22.98 -3.62
CA VAL A 237 40.32 24.33 -3.82
C VAL A 237 39.72 24.84 -2.54
N LEU A 238 40.02 26.06 -2.16
CA LEU A 238 39.46 26.75 -1.01
C LEU A 238 38.51 27.84 -1.46
N TYR A 239 37.30 27.85 -0.86
CA TYR A 239 36.33 28.91 -0.98
C TYR A 239 36.19 29.63 0.36
N GLY A 240 36.77 30.85 0.46
CA GLY A 240 36.57 31.69 1.63
C GLY A 240 35.30 32.53 1.48
N VAL A 241 34.44 32.45 2.46
CA VAL A 241 33.22 33.28 2.54
C VAL A 241 33.44 34.32 3.63
N SER A 242 33.40 35.60 3.28
CA SER A 242 33.54 36.70 4.22
C SER A 242 32.39 37.70 4.07
N MET A 243 31.96 38.31 5.17
CA MET A 243 30.96 39.35 5.14
C MET A 243 31.65 40.72 5.14
N GLN A 244 31.27 41.61 4.23
CA GLN A 244 31.76 42.96 4.16
C GLN A 244 31.00 43.88 5.15
N ALA A 245 31.54 45.07 5.35
CA ALA A 245 30.95 46.05 6.29
C ALA A 245 29.50 46.46 5.94
N ASP A 246 29.13 46.32 4.69
CA ASP A 246 27.77 46.57 4.16
C ASP A 246 26.78 45.39 4.33
N GLY A 247 27.24 44.31 4.98
CA GLY A 247 26.42 43.09 5.20
C GLY A 247 26.33 42.15 4.00
N VAL A 248 27.03 42.44 2.90
CA VAL A 248 27.04 41.56 1.72
C VAL A 248 28.15 40.51 1.85
N SER A 249 27.82 39.25 1.59
CA SER A 249 28.78 38.15 1.57
C SER A 249 29.60 38.15 0.29
N ARG A 250 30.90 38.01 0.43
CA ARG A 250 31.86 37.87 -0.69
C ARG A 250 32.50 36.52 -0.65
N VAL A 251 32.57 35.86 -1.80
CA VAL A 251 33.25 34.59 -1.97
C VAL A 251 34.59 34.84 -2.65
N VAL A 252 35.68 34.27 -2.11
CA VAL A 252 37.02 34.29 -2.67
C VAL A 252 37.42 32.85 -2.89
N SER A 253 37.86 32.48 -4.09
CA SER A 253 38.36 31.14 -4.40
C SER A 253 39.87 31.14 -4.60
N GLN A 254 40.52 30.11 -4.08
CA GLN A 254 41.96 29.89 -4.23
C GLN A 254 42.20 28.42 -4.55
N LYS A 255 42.97 28.13 -5.58
CA LYS A 255 43.40 26.77 -5.92
C LYS A 255 44.83 26.56 -5.38
N LEU A 256 45.01 25.49 -4.62
CA LEU A 256 46.32 25.06 -4.16
C LEU A 256 46.92 24.10 -5.18
N ASP A 257 48.12 24.47 -5.67
CA ASP A 257 48.95 23.56 -6.43
C ASP A 257 49.78 22.75 -5.43
N ARG A 258 49.48 21.47 -5.32
CA ARG A 258 50.11 20.56 -4.35
C ARG A 258 51.57 20.25 -4.67
N GLU A 259 51.99 20.34 -5.94
CA GLU A 259 53.36 20.08 -6.35
C GLU A 259 54.27 21.26 -6.03
N THR A 260 53.79 22.47 -6.20
CA THR A 260 54.58 23.69 -6.00
C THR A 260 54.31 24.40 -4.68
N GLY A 261 53.26 24.02 -3.97
CA GLY A 261 52.77 24.69 -2.75
C GLY A 261 52.31 26.13 -2.98
N LYS A 262 52.13 26.56 -4.24
CA LYS A 262 51.73 27.92 -4.58
C LYS A 262 50.23 28.03 -4.76
N VAL A 263 49.70 29.14 -4.26
CA VAL A 263 48.32 29.52 -4.47
C VAL A 263 48.15 30.09 -5.88
N VAL A 264 47.32 29.50 -6.68
CA VAL A 264 46.92 29.99 -8.00
C VAL A 264 45.48 30.51 -7.89
N ASN A 265 45.23 31.73 -8.35
CA ASN A 265 43.85 32.24 -8.42
C ASN A 265 43.04 31.35 -9.33
N ALA A 266 41.90 30.85 -8.81
CA ALA A 266 40.97 29.96 -9.54
C ALA A 266 40.05 30.77 -10.45
#